data_14ab1d326b68d8396f00e6d1c7b8c1f9
#
_entry.id   14ab1d326b68d8396f00e6d1c7b8c1f9
#
_cell.length_a   1.000
_cell.length_b   1.000
_cell.length_c   1.000
_cell.angle_alpha   90.00
_cell.angle_beta   90.00
_cell.angle_gamma   90.00
#
_symmetry.space_group_name_H-M   'P 1'
#
loop_
_entity.id
_entity.type
_entity.pdbx_description
1 polymer ?
#
loop_
_entity_poly.entity_id
_entity_poly.type
_entity_poly.pdbx_seq_one_letter_code
_entity_poly.pdbx_strand_id
1 'polypeptide(L)'
;MKKCTRCLLPETVPGADIDAAGVCAFCRRPETSSAANAAATANRADLEATLRAARNTPGAAYDCVVPLSGGKDSLYLLHRLQADYGLRVLAFTCDIDLPPVAWSNIRRALRKLDIDHVVLRPAHGFLTRLFRYLLCNQEERGAVYTVSYVYAPIFEGAAIRLAIEKNIPLVLAGYSPGQPEPERMLYEFAPALISGEDWTPPHLAECGQFSAADLAHFYSPLQLPAGTRFPRYLAPYHAWDYDQAEVIRKVTELGLVQRSHHAN
;
A
#
# COMPACT_ATOMS: atom_id res chain seq x y z
N MET A 1 17.31 -25.14 -15.81
CA MET A 1 16.42 -23.98 -15.65
C MET A 1 17.26 -22.73 -15.68
N LYS A 2 17.09 -21.91 -16.72
CA LYS A 2 17.78 -20.63 -16.85
C LYS A 2 17.23 -19.62 -15.86
N LYS A 3 18.12 -18.74 -15.36
CA LYS A 3 17.74 -17.63 -14.48
C LYS A 3 18.31 -16.33 -15.01
N CYS A 4 17.59 -15.26 -14.81
CA CYS A 4 18.08 -13.93 -15.15
C CYS A 4 19.36 -13.62 -14.37
N THR A 5 20.39 -13.13 -15.07
CA THR A 5 21.70 -12.78 -14.47
C THR A 5 21.61 -11.53 -13.58
N ARG A 6 20.57 -10.69 -13.75
CA ARG A 6 20.38 -9.47 -12.94
C ARG A 6 19.51 -9.70 -11.71
N CYS A 7 18.33 -10.33 -11.86
CA CYS A 7 17.34 -10.45 -10.77
C CYS A 7 17.08 -11.88 -10.32
N LEU A 8 17.79 -12.87 -10.89
CA LEU A 8 17.67 -14.31 -10.60
C LEU A 8 16.32 -14.92 -10.93
N LEU A 9 15.41 -14.19 -11.58
CA LEU A 9 14.09 -14.67 -11.98
C LEU A 9 14.24 -15.88 -12.90
N PRO A 10 13.57 -17.02 -12.64
CA PRO A 10 13.64 -18.20 -13.48
C PRO A 10 12.83 -18.02 -14.78
N GLU A 11 13.28 -18.68 -15.86
CA GLU A 11 12.61 -18.66 -17.18
C GLU A 11 11.18 -19.21 -17.15
N THR A 12 10.81 -19.94 -16.12
CA THR A 12 9.46 -20.48 -15.92
C THR A 12 8.44 -19.45 -15.49
N VAL A 13 8.87 -18.24 -15.11
CA VAL A 13 7.94 -17.16 -14.77
C VAL A 13 7.33 -16.59 -16.05
N PRO A 14 6.00 -16.52 -16.18
CA PRO A 14 5.35 -15.96 -17.36
C PRO A 14 5.87 -14.55 -17.68
N GLY A 15 6.24 -14.31 -18.95
CA GLY A 15 6.80 -13.04 -19.41
C GLY A 15 8.26 -12.76 -19.02
N ALA A 16 8.96 -13.73 -18.44
CA ALA A 16 10.38 -13.58 -18.11
C ALA A 16 11.27 -13.41 -19.36
N ASP A 17 11.01 -14.14 -20.45
CA ASP A 17 11.67 -14.04 -21.76
C ASP A 17 13.15 -13.70 -21.64
N ILE A 18 13.95 -14.67 -21.14
CA ILE A 18 15.37 -14.47 -20.92
C ILE A 18 16.09 -14.48 -22.27
N ASP A 19 16.78 -13.38 -22.60
CA ASP A 19 17.52 -13.20 -23.85
C ASP A 19 18.84 -13.98 -23.90
N ALA A 20 19.58 -13.82 -25.02
CA ALA A 20 20.87 -14.44 -25.20
C ALA A 20 21.96 -13.96 -24.21
N ALA A 21 21.80 -12.75 -23.65
CA ALA A 21 22.67 -12.22 -22.61
C ALA A 21 22.31 -12.69 -21.21
N GLY A 22 21.26 -13.52 -21.09
CA GLY A 22 20.78 -14.04 -19.82
C GLY A 22 19.94 -13.04 -19.02
N VAL A 23 19.42 -11.97 -19.64
CA VAL A 23 18.65 -10.92 -18.97
C VAL A 23 17.16 -11.06 -19.28
N CYS A 24 16.29 -11.05 -18.26
CA CYS A 24 14.85 -11.19 -18.45
C CYS A 24 14.20 -9.92 -19.01
N ALA A 25 13.00 -10.07 -19.62
CA ALA A 25 12.25 -8.96 -20.19
C ALA A 25 11.96 -7.85 -19.16
N PHE A 26 11.71 -8.21 -17.91
CA PHE A 26 11.50 -7.23 -16.83
C PHE A 26 12.74 -6.37 -16.56
N CYS A 27 13.93 -6.96 -16.59
CA CYS A 27 15.19 -6.24 -16.42
C CYS A 27 15.64 -5.46 -17.66
N ARG A 28 15.06 -5.75 -18.84
CA ARG A 28 15.34 -5.04 -20.09
C ARG A 28 14.42 -3.86 -20.35
N ARG A 29 13.30 -3.78 -19.63
CA ARG A 29 12.38 -2.64 -19.79
C ARG A 29 13.16 -1.35 -19.52
N PRO A 30 13.12 -0.36 -20.42
CA PRO A 30 13.75 0.92 -20.16
C PRO A 30 13.09 1.56 -18.95
N GLU A 31 13.88 2.00 -17.99
CA GLU A 31 13.39 2.61 -16.75
C GLU A 31 12.61 3.90 -17.00
N THR A 32 12.75 4.50 -18.19
CA THR A 32 12.03 5.75 -18.53
C THR A 32 11.77 5.88 -20.02
N SER A 33 10.49 5.92 -20.40
CA SER A 33 10.06 6.52 -21.66
C SER A 33 9.80 8.02 -21.45
N SER A 34 9.85 8.84 -22.51
CA SER A 34 9.48 10.27 -22.43
C SER A 34 8.06 10.49 -21.88
N ALA A 35 7.14 9.59 -22.20
CA ALA A 35 5.78 9.56 -21.67
C ALA A 35 5.76 9.29 -20.16
N ALA A 36 6.58 8.36 -19.67
CA ALA A 36 6.69 8.07 -18.23
C ALA A 36 7.27 9.26 -17.45
N ASN A 37 8.25 9.96 -18.03
CA ASN A 37 8.81 11.18 -17.42
C ASN A 37 7.79 12.33 -17.38
N ALA A 38 7.00 12.52 -18.44
CA ALA A 38 5.93 13.51 -18.46
C ALA A 38 4.85 13.19 -17.42
N ALA A 39 4.44 11.93 -17.31
CA ALA A 39 3.49 11.47 -16.30
C ALA A 39 4.04 11.68 -14.88
N ALA A 40 5.30 11.33 -14.62
CA ALA A 40 5.94 11.54 -13.32
C ALA A 40 5.99 13.04 -12.95
N THR A 41 6.27 13.92 -13.92
CA THR A 41 6.26 15.39 -13.70
C THR A 41 4.87 15.89 -13.36
N ALA A 42 3.83 15.44 -14.09
CA ALA A 42 2.44 15.80 -13.81
C ALA A 42 1.99 15.30 -12.44
N ASN A 43 2.30 14.04 -12.10
CA ASN A 43 2.00 13.47 -10.79
C ASN A 43 2.69 14.23 -9.65
N ARG A 44 3.92 14.68 -9.85
CA ARG A 44 4.64 15.49 -8.85
C ARG A 44 3.93 16.84 -8.62
N ALA A 45 3.52 17.52 -9.67
CA ALA A 45 2.81 18.79 -9.55
C ALA A 45 1.45 18.62 -8.85
N ASP A 46 0.71 17.56 -9.19
CA ASP A 46 -0.55 17.21 -8.54
C ASP A 46 -0.35 16.85 -7.06
N LEU A 47 0.65 16.02 -6.74
CA LEU A 47 0.96 15.64 -5.36
C LEU A 47 1.29 16.86 -4.51
N GLU A 48 2.17 17.74 -4.99
CA GLU A 48 2.56 18.96 -4.29
C GLU A 48 1.37 19.90 -4.03
N ALA A 49 0.49 20.05 -5.01
CA ALA A 49 -0.73 20.83 -4.87
C ALA A 49 -1.69 20.17 -3.85
N THR A 50 -1.85 18.86 -3.94
CA THR A 50 -2.74 18.08 -3.07
C THR A 50 -2.29 18.12 -1.62
N LEU A 51 -1.00 17.89 -1.33
CA LEU A 51 -0.45 17.95 0.03
C LEU A 51 -0.59 19.34 0.65
N ARG A 52 -0.37 20.41 -0.14
CA ARG A 52 -0.60 21.79 0.31
C ARG A 52 -2.07 22.08 0.61
N ALA A 53 -2.98 21.61 -0.24
CA ALA A 53 -4.42 21.82 -0.07
C ALA A 53 -4.99 21.05 1.12
N ALA A 54 -4.46 19.85 1.41
CA ALA A 54 -4.89 19.04 2.53
C ALA A 54 -4.50 19.61 3.89
N ARG A 55 -3.42 20.41 3.93
CA ARG A 55 -2.92 20.97 5.18
C ARG A 55 -3.98 21.83 5.86
N ASN A 56 -4.28 21.48 7.13
CA ASN A 56 -5.28 22.17 7.94
C ASN A 56 -6.70 22.14 7.34
N THR A 57 -7.09 21.01 6.73
CA THR A 57 -8.46 20.81 6.26
C THR A 57 -9.47 21.13 7.36
N PRO A 58 -10.41 22.05 7.14
CA PRO A 58 -11.39 22.45 8.14
C PRO A 58 -12.23 21.26 8.60
N GLY A 59 -12.40 21.10 9.92
CA GLY A 59 -13.19 20.04 10.51
C GLY A 59 -12.53 18.66 10.57
N ALA A 60 -11.31 18.50 10.04
CA ALA A 60 -10.51 17.29 10.19
C ALA A 60 -9.43 17.45 11.26
N ALA A 61 -9.29 16.45 12.14
CA ALA A 61 -8.20 16.42 13.13
C ALA A 61 -6.85 16.09 12.48
N TYR A 62 -6.87 15.36 11.37
CA TYR A 62 -5.70 14.93 10.61
C TYR A 62 -5.86 15.30 9.13
N ASP A 63 -4.73 15.46 8.44
CA ASP A 63 -4.69 15.82 7.03
C ASP A 63 -4.59 14.58 6.13
N CYS A 64 -4.01 13.48 6.66
CA CYS A 64 -3.93 12.21 5.95
C CYS A 64 -3.88 10.99 6.87
N VAL A 65 -4.29 9.84 6.33
CA VAL A 65 -4.04 8.50 6.88
C VAL A 65 -2.83 7.91 6.17
N VAL A 66 -1.89 7.34 6.91
CA VAL A 66 -0.74 6.62 6.35
C VAL A 66 -0.76 5.16 6.80
N PRO A 67 -1.03 4.23 5.89
CA PRO A 67 -0.91 2.80 6.16
C PRO A 67 0.54 2.42 6.46
N LEU A 68 0.77 1.73 7.60
CA LEU A 68 2.09 1.29 8.06
C LEU A 68 2.22 -0.23 8.05
N SER A 69 3.20 -0.74 7.32
CA SER A 69 3.63 -2.13 7.33
C SER A 69 4.85 -2.39 8.22
N GLY A 70 5.51 -1.34 8.72
CA GLY A 70 6.79 -1.42 9.42
C GLY A 70 8.02 -1.57 8.52
N GLY A 71 7.81 -1.55 7.20
CA GLY A 71 8.87 -1.51 6.20
C GLY A 71 9.39 -0.09 5.95
N LYS A 72 10.57 0.00 5.35
CA LYS A 72 11.30 1.26 5.09
C LYS A 72 10.48 2.34 4.42
N ASP A 73 9.70 1.94 3.41
CA ASP A 73 8.98 2.89 2.55
C ASP A 73 7.86 3.59 3.33
N SER A 74 7.03 2.83 4.04
CA SER A 74 5.95 3.39 4.83
C SER A 74 6.46 4.27 5.99
N LEU A 75 7.58 3.90 6.61
CA LEU A 75 8.19 4.67 7.69
C LEU A 75 8.86 5.96 7.19
N TYR A 76 9.52 5.90 6.04
CA TYR A 76 10.11 7.10 5.44
C TYR A 76 9.04 8.06 4.91
N LEU A 77 7.98 7.53 4.32
CA LEU A 77 6.81 8.32 3.93
C LEU A 77 6.24 9.09 5.13
N LEU A 78 6.01 8.39 6.25
CA LEU A 78 5.51 8.98 7.49
C LEU A 78 6.36 10.18 7.93
N HIS A 79 7.68 10.00 7.95
CA HIS A 79 8.63 11.06 8.29
C HIS A 79 8.53 12.24 7.30
N ARG A 80 8.54 11.98 6.00
CA ARG A 80 8.49 13.05 5.00
C ARG A 80 7.22 13.88 5.08
N LEU A 81 6.07 13.24 5.23
CA LEU A 81 4.78 13.95 5.32
C LEU A 81 4.74 14.89 6.52
N GLN A 82 5.31 14.48 7.65
CA GLN A 82 5.38 15.31 8.84
C GLN A 82 6.49 16.36 8.74
N ALA A 83 7.73 15.98 8.41
CA ALA A 83 8.88 16.86 8.47
C ALA A 83 8.96 17.83 7.28
N ASP A 84 8.71 17.35 6.05
CA ASP A 84 8.87 18.16 4.84
C ASP A 84 7.59 18.95 4.53
N TYR A 85 6.41 18.39 4.84
CA TYR A 85 5.12 18.99 4.48
C TYR A 85 4.32 19.53 5.67
N GLY A 86 4.71 19.20 6.91
CA GLY A 86 4.03 19.66 8.12
C GLY A 86 2.59 19.18 8.24
N LEU A 87 2.29 18.00 7.71
CA LEU A 87 0.96 17.41 7.77
C LEU A 87 0.69 16.76 9.14
N ARG A 88 -0.56 16.85 9.58
CA ARG A 88 -1.08 16.11 10.75
C ARG A 88 -1.42 14.70 10.29
N VAL A 89 -0.56 13.75 10.59
CA VAL A 89 -0.66 12.39 10.10
C VAL A 89 -1.35 11.49 11.12
N LEU A 90 -2.30 10.67 10.68
CA LEU A 90 -2.82 9.53 11.42
C LEU A 90 -2.21 8.25 10.85
N ALA A 91 -1.37 7.58 11.60
CA ALA A 91 -0.84 6.28 11.22
C ALA A 91 -1.91 5.19 11.36
N PHE A 92 -1.94 4.24 10.43
CA PHE A 92 -2.86 3.12 10.45
C PHE A 92 -2.13 1.80 10.19
N THR A 93 -2.40 0.77 10.97
CA THR A 93 -1.91 -0.59 10.72
C THR A 93 -3.06 -1.59 10.75
N CYS A 94 -3.24 -2.34 9.67
CA CYS A 94 -4.03 -3.56 9.70
C CYS A 94 -3.10 -4.71 10.10
N ASP A 95 -3.30 -5.25 11.30
CA ASP A 95 -2.49 -6.35 11.80
C ASP A 95 -3.02 -7.70 11.28
N ILE A 96 -2.49 -8.10 10.16
CA ILE A 96 -2.72 -9.40 9.52
C ILE A 96 -1.65 -10.43 9.92
N ASP A 97 -1.18 -10.36 11.16
CA ASP A 97 -0.10 -11.18 11.73
C ASP A 97 1.30 -10.66 11.31
N LEU A 98 1.49 -9.36 11.43
CA LEU A 98 2.78 -8.73 11.13
C LEU A 98 3.90 -9.30 12.03
N PRO A 99 5.10 -9.52 11.46
CA PRO A 99 6.22 -10.06 12.22
C PRO A 99 6.68 -9.10 13.33
N PRO A 100 7.30 -9.62 14.43
CA PRO A 100 7.73 -8.80 15.55
C PRO A 100 8.66 -7.65 15.19
N VAL A 101 9.50 -7.82 14.15
CA VAL A 101 10.41 -6.77 13.66
C VAL A 101 9.64 -5.59 13.07
N ALA A 102 8.56 -5.84 12.33
CA ALA A 102 7.71 -4.79 11.79
C ALA A 102 7.06 -3.97 12.92
N TRP A 103 6.52 -4.65 13.93
CA TRP A 103 5.99 -3.99 15.13
C TRP A 103 7.05 -3.19 15.91
N SER A 104 8.27 -3.71 16.01
CA SER A 104 9.37 -2.98 16.64
C SER A 104 9.68 -1.67 15.91
N ASN A 105 9.73 -1.73 14.56
CA ASN A 105 9.95 -0.55 13.72
C ASN A 105 8.80 0.46 13.84
N ILE A 106 7.55 -0.01 13.74
CA ILE A 106 6.35 0.84 13.89
C ILE A 106 6.40 1.60 15.21
N ARG A 107 6.54 0.89 16.33
CA ARG A 107 6.57 1.51 17.67
C ARG A 107 7.71 2.50 17.83
N ARG A 108 8.87 2.22 17.24
CA ARG A 108 10.04 3.11 17.27
C ARG A 108 9.75 4.39 16.49
N ALA A 109 9.25 4.27 15.25
CA ALA A 109 8.94 5.41 14.40
C ALA A 109 7.86 6.31 15.01
N LEU A 110 6.76 5.73 15.48
CA LEU A 110 5.65 6.47 16.08
C LEU A 110 6.09 7.25 17.33
N ARG A 111 6.88 6.63 18.21
CA ARG A 111 7.42 7.34 19.39
C ARG A 111 8.36 8.47 19.00
N LYS A 112 9.18 8.28 17.97
CA LYS A 112 10.16 9.28 17.55
C LYS A 112 9.52 10.46 16.83
N LEU A 113 8.47 10.21 16.07
CA LEU A 113 7.77 11.21 15.29
C LEU A 113 6.55 11.81 16.02
N ASP A 114 6.22 11.28 17.19
CA ASP A 114 5.07 11.70 18.02
C ASP A 114 3.75 11.69 17.20
N ILE A 115 3.41 10.53 16.62
CA ILE A 115 2.27 10.35 15.72
C ILE A 115 1.24 9.41 16.31
N ASP A 116 -0.02 9.80 16.24
CA ASP A 116 -1.16 8.97 16.63
C ASP A 116 -1.32 7.74 15.73
N HIS A 117 -1.75 6.62 16.31
CA HIS A 117 -1.84 5.34 15.62
C HIS A 117 -3.14 4.60 15.90
N VAL A 118 -3.79 4.17 14.82
CA VAL A 118 -4.93 3.25 14.88
C VAL A 118 -4.51 1.88 14.37
N VAL A 119 -4.87 0.84 15.13
CA VAL A 119 -4.62 -0.56 14.75
C VAL A 119 -5.95 -1.27 14.58
N LEU A 120 -6.17 -1.84 13.41
CA LEU A 120 -7.23 -2.81 13.18
C LEU A 120 -6.61 -4.21 13.17
N ARG A 121 -7.10 -5.10 14.01
CA ARG A 121 -6.74 -6.51 13.98
C ARG A 121 -7.99 -7.35 13.73
N PRO A 122 -8.16 -7.93 12.54
CA PRO A 122 -9.22 -8.91 12.30
C PRO A 122 -9.07 -10.12 13.25
N ALA A 123 -10.17 -10.78 13.57
CA ALA A 123 -10.14 -11.94 14.45
C ALA A 123 -9.23 -13.04 13.90
N HIS A 124 -8.36 -13.61 14.74
CA HIS A 124 -7.39 -14.62 14.31
C HIS A 124 -8.07 -15.81 13.61
N GLY A 125 -9.23 -16.27 14.10
CA GLY A 125 -9.99 -17.34 13.47
C GLY A 125 -10.46 -17.01 12.04
N PHE A 126 -10.84 -15.75 11.77
CA PHE A 126 -11.17 -15.28 10.42
C PHE A 126 -9.95 -15.32 9.52
N LEU A 127 -8.81 -14.73 9.93
CA LEU A 127 -7.58 -14.71 9.14
C LEU A 127 -7.11 -16.13 8.82
N THR A 128 -7.13 -17.04 9.81
CA THR A 128 -6.74 -18.45 9.60
C THR A 128 -7.61 -19.13 8.56
N ARG A 129 -8.95 -18.94 8.62
CA ARG A 129 -9.88 -19.50 7.62
C ARG A 129 -9.62 -18.89 6.24
N LEU A 130 -9.45 -17.57 6.18
CA LEU A 130 -9.21 -16.86 4.94
C LEU A 130 -7.94 -17.32 4.24
N PHE A 131 -6.80 -17.32 4.93
CA PHE A 131 -5.54 -17.78 4.35
C PHE A 131 -5.58 -19.25 3.95
N ARG A 132 -6.18 -20.11 4.76
CA ARG A 132 -6.36 -21.53 4.41
C ARG A 132 -7.19 -21.69 3.14
N TYR A 133 -8.31 -20.97 3.04
CA TYR A 133 -9.17 -21.00 1.85
C TYR A 133 -8.40 -20.53 0.61
N LEU A 134 -7.75 -19.37 0.68
CA LEU A 134 -7.00 -18.80 -0.44
C LEU A 134 -5.86 -19.71 -0.90
N LEU A 135 -5.13 -20.33 0.01
CA LEU A 135 -4.04 -21.26 -0.34
C LEU A 135 -4.54 -22.57 -0.96
N CYS A 136 -5.74 -23.04 -0.57
CA CYS A 136 -6.36 -24.23 -1.16
C CYS A 136 -7.08 -23.96 -2.48
N ASN A 137 -7.45 -22.69 -2.75
CA ASN A 137 -8.20 -22.29 -3.94
C ASN A 137 -7.43 -21.16 -4.68
N GLN A 138 -6.20 -21.48 -5.07
CA GLN A 138 -5.33 -20.51 -5.74
C GLN A 138 -5.83 -20.18 -7.15
N GLU A 139 -5.70 -18.92 -7.53
CA GLU A 139 -5.90 -18.51 -8.91
C GLU A 139 -4.80 -19.04 -9.84
N GLU A 140 -5.07 -19.03 -11.16
CA GLU A 140 -4.09 -19.45 -12.17
C GLU A 140 -2.77 -18.67 -12.09
N ARG A 141 -2.80 -17.42 -11.64
CA ARG A 141 -1.62 -16.58 -11.41
C ARG A 141 -0.79 -16.99 -10.18
N GLY A 142 -1.30 -17.93 -9.37
CA GLY A 142 -0.61 -18.52 -8.23
C GLY A 142 -0.80 -17.80 -6.90
N ALA A 143 -0.12 -18.31 -5.86
CA ALA A 143 -0.32 -17.94 -4.46
C ALA A 143 -0.14 -16.43 -4.16
N VAL A 144 0.76 -15.76 -4.85
CA VAL A 144 1.03 -14.32 -4.62
C VAL A 144 -0.21 -13.49 -4.93
N TYR A 145 -0.83 -13.74 -6.08
CA TYR A 145 -2.07 -13.06 -6.48
C TYR A 145 -3.23 -13.40 -5.55
N THR A 146 -3.34 -14.68 -5.22
CA THR A 146 -4.40 -15.15 -4.34
C THR A 146 -4.34 -14.48 -2.96
N VAL A 147 -3.13 -14.33 -2.41
CA VAL A 147 -2.93 -13.66 -1.12
C VAL A 147 -3.15 -12.14 -1.23
N SER A 148 -3.02 -11.53 -2.41
CA SER A 148 -3.26 -10.10 -2.62
C SER A 148 -4.69 -9.66 -2.27
N TYR A 149 -5.67 -10.58 -2.29
CA TYR A 149 -7.04 -10.31 -1.81
C TYR A 149 -7.11 -9.91 -0.33
N VAL A 150 -6.10 -10.22 0.46
CA VAL A 150 -6.01 -9.76 1.85
C VAL A 150 -5.59 -8.30 1.92
N TYR A 151 -4.64 -7.91 1.07
CA TYR A 151 -4.09 -6.56 1.11
C TYR A 151 -5.10 -5.53 0.62
N ALA A 152 -5.51 -5.63 -0.63
CA ALA A 152 -6.32 -4.62 -1.25
C ALA A 152 -7.71 -4.47 -0.59
N PRO A 153 -8.52 -5.52 -0.53
CA PRO A 153 -9.88 -5.37 -0.01
C PRO A 153 -9.95 -5.11 1.49
N ILE A 154 -9.03 -5.67 2.27
CA ILE A 154 -9.06 -5.54 3.74
C ILE A 154 -8.21 -4.36 4.20
N PHE A 155 -6.92 -4.38 3.91
CA PHE A 155 -5.96 -3.41 4.44
C PHE A 155 -6.18 -2.00 3.87
N GLU A 156 -6.23 -1.87 2.54
CA GLU A 156 -6.45 -0.58 1.88
C GLU A 156 -7.87 -0.08 2.11
N GLY A 157 -8.85 -0.98 2.03
CA GLY A 157 -10.24 -0.67 2.31
C GLY A 157 -10.47 -0.20 3.74
N ALA A 158 -9.79 -0.78 4.72
CA ALA A 158 -9.87 -0.32 6.11
C ALA A 158 -9.26 1.08 6.30
N ALA A 159 -8.17 1.39 5.58
CA ALA A 159 -7.59 2.74 5.59
C ALA A 159 -8.55 3.78 4.99
N ILE A 160 -9.25 3.42 3.90
CA ILE A 160 -10.27 4.26 3.27
C ILE A 160 -11.44 4.50 4.23
N ARG A 161 -11.97 3.45 4.89
CA ARG A 161 -13.04 3.58 5.89
C ARG A 161 -12.63 4.51 7.03
N LEU A 162 -11.44 4.31 7.57
CA LEU A 162 -10.90 5.17 8.63
C LEU A 162 -10.85 6.64 8.20
N ALA A 163 -10.41 6.90 6.97
CA ALA A 163 -10.37 8.25 6.42
C ALA A 163 -11.78 8.85 6.29
N ILE A 164 -12.76 8.08 5.80
CA ILE A 164 -14.16 8.50 5.68
C ILE A 164 -14.73 8.82 7.07
N GLU A 165 -14.60 7.90 8.04
CA GLU A 165 -15.13 8.04 9.40
C GLU A 165 -14.59 9.28 10.13
N LYS A 166 -13.33 9.63 9.86
CA LYS A 166 -12.66 10.78 10.49
C LYS A 166 -12.64 12.04 9.62
N ASN A 167 -13.35 12.03 8.49
CA ASN A 167 -13.37 13.14 7.51
C ASN A 167 -11.96 13.56 7.06
N ILE A 168 -11.05 12.60 6.88
CA ILE A 168 -9.68 12.83 6.43
C ILE A 168 -9.64 12.77 4.91
N PRO A 169 -9.09 13.78 4.21
CA PRO A 169 -9.19 13.88 2.75
C PRO A 169 -8.24 12.95 1.98
N LEU A 170 -7.18 12.45 2.62
CA LEU A 170 -6.11 11.69 1.95
C LEU A 170 -5.80 10.38 2.64
N VAL A 171 -5.55 9.34 1.84
CA VAL A 171 -4.80 8.15 2.23
C VAL A 171 -3.51 8.14 1.41
N LEU A 172 -2.35 8.04 2.05
CA LEU A 172 -1.04 8.13 1.41
C LEU A 172 -0.26 6.85 1.70
N ALA A 173 -0.09 5.99 0.71
CA ALA A 173 0.56 4.69 0.86
C ALA A 173 2.02 4.70 0.41
N GLY A 174 2.88 4.01 1.15
CA GLY A 174 4.31 3.90 0.87
C GLY A 174 4.63 2.83 -0.19
N TYR A 175 3.87 2.79 -1.27
CA TYR A 175 4.16 1.89 -2.39
C TYR A 175 5.30 2.42 -3.24
N SER A 176 6.39 1.67 -3.29
CA SER A 176 7.50 1.95 -4.20
C SER A 176 7.18 1.51 -5.63
N PRO A 177 7.86 2.08 -6.65
CA PRO A 177 7.65 1.68 -8.04
C PRO A 177 7.75 0.16 -8.23
N GLY A 178 6.75 -0.42 -8.91
CA GLY A 178 6.66 -1.85 -9.20
C GLY A 178 5.94 -2.69 -8.12
N GLN A 179 5.55 -2.14 -6.99
CA GLN A 179 4.80 -2.90 -5.97
C GLN A 179 3.31 -3.05 -6.32
N PRO A 180 2.54 -1.99 -6.65
CA PRO A 180 1.16 -2.16 -7.05
C PRO A 180 1.06 -2.68 -8.49
N GLU A 181 -0.02 -3.39 -8.77
CA GLU A 181 -0.38 -3.77 -10.13
C GLU A 181 -0.77 -2.51 -10.92
N PRO A 182 -0.17 -2.28 -12.12
CA PRO A 182 -0.42 -1.06 -12.90
C PRO A 182 -1.90 -0.84 -13.25
N GLU A 183 -2.64 -1.93 -13.41
CA GLU A 183 -4.08 -1.90 -13.73
C GLU A 183 -4.90 -1.35 -12.56
N ARG A 184 -4.39 -1.48 -11.36
CA ARG A 184 -5.05 -1.08 -10.14
C ARG A 184 -4.64 0.31 -9.69
N MET A 185 -3.35 0.57 -9.68
CA MET A 185 -2.79 1.79 -9.17
C MET A 185 -1.39 2.01 -9.74
N LEU A 186 -1.19 3.14 -10.39
CA LEU A 186 0.16 3.66 -10.60
C LEU A 186 0.49 4.71 -9.53
N TYR A 187 -0.20 5.86 -9.58
CA TYR A 187 -0.02 6.97 -8.65
C TYR A 187 -1.25 7.16 -7.74
N GLU A 188 -2.44 6.92 -8.26
CA GLU A 188 -3.71 7.11 -7.57
C GLU A 188 -4.67 5.97 -7.89
N PHE A 189 -5.45 5.51 -6.91
CA PHE A 189 -6.62 4.69 -7.20
C PHE A 189 -7.66 5.51 -7.95
N ALA A 190 -8.23 4.92 -9.00
CA ALA A 190 -9.34 5.56 -9.71
C ALA A 190 -10.46 5.91 -8.70
N PRO A 191 -10.98 7.16 -8.71
CA PRO A 191 -12.06 7.54 -7.80
C PRO A 191 -13.28 6.61 -7.88
N ALA A 192 -13.62 6.10 -9.07
CA ALA A 192 -14.71 5.16 -9.28
C ALA A 192 -14.50 3.83 -8.53
N LEU A 193 -13.25 3.35 -8.43
CA LEU A 193 -12.91 2.15 -7.67
C LEU A 193 -13.22 2.34 -6.17
N ILE A 194 -12.92 3.52 -5.62
CA ILE A 194 -13.15 3.80 -4.20
C ILE A 194 -14.63 4.08 -3.92
N SER A 195 -15.33 4.79 -4.81
CA SER A 195 -16.68 5.27 -4.55
C SER A 195 -17.80 4.37 -5.08
N GLY A 196 -17.50 3.43 -5.99
CA GLY A 196 -18.52 2.67 -6.72
C GLY A 196 -18.38 1.16 -6.71
N GLU A 197 -17.22 0.61 -6.33
CA GLU A 197 -17.00 -0.83 -6.43
C GLU A 197 -17.00 -1.53 -5.06
N ASP A 198 -17.64 -2.69 -5.00
CA ASP A 198 -17.54 -3.62 -3.87
C ASP A 198 -16.26 -4.46 -4.05
N TRP A 199 -15.37 -4.38 -3.08
CA TRP A 199 -14.11 -5.10 -3.11
C TRP A 199 -14.19 -6.50 -2.48
N THR A 200 -15.39 -6.94 -2.09
CA THR A 200 -15.60 -8.30 -1.58
C THR A 200 -15.36 -9.30 -2.71
N PRO A 201 -14.37 -10.21 -2.59
CA PRO A 201 -14.14 -11.20 -3.64
C PRO A 201 -15.36 -12.11 -3.82
N PRO A 202 -15.96 -12.19 -5.05
CA PRO A 202 -17.19 -12.96 -5.25
C PRO A 202 -17.10 -14.41 -4.80
N HIS A 203 -15.98 -15.08 -5.06
CA HIS A 203 -15.76 -16.48 -4.68
C HIS A 203 -15.76 -16.70 -3.16
N LEU A 204 -15.42 -15.68 -2.35
CA LEU A 204 -15.52 -15.77 -0.89
C LEU A 204 -16.97 -15.65 -0.41
N ALA A 205 -17.76 -14.81 -1.09
CA ALA A 205 -19.19 -14.68 -0.78
C ALA A 205 -19.97 -15.96 -1.16
N GLU A 206 -19.59 -16.60 -2.26
CA GLU A 206 -20.29 -17.75 -2.83
C GLU A 206 -19.92 -19.08 -2.20
N CYS A 207 -18.72 -19.23 -1.63
CA CYS A 207 -18.22 -20.52 -1.10
C CYS A 207 -18.94 -21.01 0.17
N GLY A 208 -19.74 -20.17 0.83
CA GLY A 208 -20.49 -20.52 2.04
C GLY A 208 -19.64 -20.75 3.31
N GLN A 209 -18.33 -20.45 3.27
CA GLN A 209 -17.41 -20.67 4.39
C GLN A 209 -17.23 -19.42 5.26
N PHE A 210 -17.70 -18.25 4.79
CA PHE A 210 -17.55 -16.97 5.47
C PHE A 210 -18.91 -16.40 5.81
N SER A 211 -19.06 -15.96 7.06
CA SER A 211 -20.26 -15.27 7.53
C SER A 211 -20.33 -13.85 6.99
N ALA A 212 -21.52 -13.22 7.09
CA ALA A 212 -21.66 -11.80 6.78
C ALA A 212 -20.70 -10.90 7.60
N ALA A 213 -20.42 -11.28 8.84
CA ALA A 213 -19.46 -10.58 9.70
C ALA A 213 -18.01 -10.73 9.20
N ASP A 214 -17.64 -11.92 8.66
CA ASP A 214 -16.34 -12.12 8.03
C ASP A 214 -16.21 -11.28 6.76
N LEU A 215 -17.25 -11.28 5.92
CA LEU A 215 -17.26 -10.51 4.66
C LEU A 215 -17.28 -8.98 4.90
N ALA A 216 -17.79 -8.53 6.03
CA ALA A 216 -17.75 -7.11 6.40
C ALA A 216 -16.32 -6.55 6.64
N HIS A 217 -15.30 -7.39 6.69
CA HIS A 217 -13.91 -6.93 6.67
C HIS A 217 -13.48 -6.37 5.31
N PHE A 218 -14.12 -6.80 4.22
CA PHE A 218 -13.84 -6.29 2.89
C PHE A 218 -14.48 -4.92 2.68
N TYR A 219 -13.84 -4.09 1.86
CA TYR A 219 -14.34 -2.74 1.60
C TYR A 219 -15.52 -2.77 0.63
N SER A 220 -16.59 -2.08 1.00
CA SER A 220 -17.73 -1.82 0.13
C SER A 220 -18.26 -0.41 0.37
N PRO A 221 -18.30 0.46 -0.64
CA PRO A 221 -18.90 1.78 -0.53
C PRO A 221 -20.43 1.75 -0.61
N LEU A 222 -21.04 0.64 -1.06
CA LEU A 222 -22.47 0.53 -1.37
C LEU A 222 -23.37 0.73 -0.16
N GLN A 223 -22.84 0.57 1.06
CA GLN A 223 -23.57 0.75 2.31
C GLN A 223 -23.34 2.12 2.96
N LEU A 224 -22.52 2.97 2.34
CA LEU A 224 -22.21 4.29 2.87
C LEU A 224 -23.33 5.29 2.56
N PRO A 225 -23.58 6.28 3.44
CA PRO A 225 -24.60 7.29 3.22
C PRO A 225 -24.40 8.08 1.94
N ALA A 226 -25.49 8.51 1.32
CA ALA A 226 -25.44 9.43 0.19
C ALA A 226 -24.71 10.73 0.60
N GLY A 227 -23.83 11.23 -0.28
CA GLY A 227 -23.02 12.41 -0.01
C GLY A 227 -21.73 12.13 0.79
N THR A 228 -21.39 10.86 1.04
CA THR A 228 -20.09 10.49 1.62
C THR A 228 -18.96 11.13 0.83
N ARG A 229 -18.02 11.77 1.53
CA ARG A 229 -16.79 12.28 0.94
C ARG A 229 -15.73 11.18 0.97
N PHE A 230 -15.29 10.79 -0.21
CA PHE A 230 -14.25 9.79 -0.35
C PHE A 230 -12.86 10.45 -0.35
N PRO A 231 -11.86 9.86 0.33
CA PRO A 231 -10.49 10.33 0.28
C PRO A 231 -9.86 10.05 -1.08
N ARG A 232 -8.87 10.85 -1.49
CA ARG A 232 -7.93 10.41 -2.52
C ARG A 232 -6.95 9.39 -1.93
N TYR A 233 -6.67 8.33 -2.66
CA TYR A 233 -5.69 7.31 -2.27
C TYR A 233 -4.48 7.40 -3.20
N LEU A 234 -3.36 7.88 -2.70
CA LEU A 234 -2.18 8.18 -3.50
C LEU A 234 -0.96 7.35 -3.07
N ALA A 235 -0.07 7.07 -4.03
CA ALA A 235 1.25 6.50 -3.83
C ALA A 235 2.34 7.53 -4.14
N PRO A 236 2.80 8.33 -3.17
CA PRO A 236 3.72 9.44 -3.39
C PRO A 236 5.04 9.07 -4.06
N TYR A 237 5.56 7.86 -3.86
CA TYR A 237 6.80 7.40 -4.51
C TYR A 237 6.69 7.20 -6.03
N HIS A 238 5.48 7.23 -6.59
CA HIS A 238 5.27 7.27 -8.03
C HIS A 238 5.26 8.71 -8.61
N ALA A 239 5.35 9.71 -7.74
CA ALA A 239 5.47 11.11 -8.10
C ALA A 239 6.83 11.71 -7.67
N TRP A 240 7.39 11.24 -6.57
CA TRP A 240 8.73 11.61 -6.13
C TRP A 240 9.80 10.73 -6.78
N ASP A 241 11.04 11.25 -6.85
CA ASP A 241 12.19 10.41 -7.17
C ASP A 241 12.37 9.35 -6.07
N TYR A 242 12.50 8.10 -6.47
CA TYR A 242 12.65 6.98 -5.56
C TYR A 242 13.98 6.29 -5.75
N ASP A 243 14.79 6.26 -4.71
CA ASP A 243 16.02 5.47 -4.60
C ASP A 243 15.93 4.62 -3.34
N GLN A 244 15.87 3.30 -3.52
CA GLN A 244 15.76 2.35 -2.41
C GLN A 244 16.95 2.43 -1.45
N ALA A 245 18.18 2.61 -1.96
CA ALA A 245 19.37 2.68 -1.13
C ALA A 245 19.35 3.94 -0.26
N GLU A 246 18.89 5.05 -0.84
CA GLU A 246 18.71 6.30 -0.08
C GLU A 246 17.63 6.16 0.98
N VAL A 247 16.50 5.56 0.68
CA VAL A 247 15.42 5.32 1.66
C VAL A 247 15.94 4.49 2.83
N ILE A 248 16.66 3.39 2.57
CA ILE A 248 17.27 2.54 3.63
C ILE A 248 18.23 3.36 4.48
N ARG A 249 19.11 4.14 3.85
CA ARG A 249 20.06 5.01 4.54
C ARG A 249 19.31 6.01 5.45
N LYS A 250 18.30 6.69 4.92
CA LYS A 250 17.51 7.69 5.65
C LYS A 250 16.76 7.10 6.85
N VAL A 251 16.04 6.00 6.71
CA VAL A 251 15.31 5.39 7.85
C VAL A 251 16.27 4.90 8.94
N THR A 252 17.50 4.50 8.56
CA THR A 252 18.55 4.07 9.49
C THR A 252 19.14 5.27 10.22
N GLU A 253 19.54 6.33 9.51
CA GLU A 253 20.06 7.57 10.09
C GLU A 253 19.05 8.26 11.00
N LEU A 254 17.80 8.28 10.59
CA LEU A 254 16.69 8.79 11.39
C LEU A 254 16.33 7.87 12.57
N GLY A 255 16.94 6.68 12.66
CA GLY A 255 16.67 5.71 13.72
C GLY A 255 15.21 5.24 13.76
N LEU A 256 14.54 5.17 12.60
CA LEU A 256 13.17 4.66 12.49
C LEU A 256 13.14 3.14 12.49
N VAL A 257 14.23 2.49 12.08
CA VAL A 257 14.45 1.04 12.14
C VAL A 257 15.59 0.70 13.09
N GLN A 258 15.58 -0.53 13.60
CA GLN A 258 16.60 -0.96 14.56
C GLN A 258 17.96 -1.19 13.88
N ARG A 259 17.95 -1.79 12.68
CA ARG A 259 19.15 -2.06 11.84
C ARG A 259 18.76 -1.94 10.38
N SER A 260 19.76 -1.68 9.51
CA SER A 260 19.50 -1.51 8.06
C SER A 260 18.80 -2.71 7.40
N HIS A 261 19.14 -3.95 7.79
CA HIS A 261 18.49 -5.15 7.26
C HIS A 261 17.04 -5.35 7.73
N HIS A 262 16.58 -4.60 8.73
CA HIS A 262 15.18 -4.55 9.17
C HIS A 262 14.36 -3.50 8.39
N ALA A 263 14.98 -2.81 7.44
CA ALA A 263 14.31 -1.81 6.63
C ALA A 263 13.57 -2.44 5.40
N ASN A 264 13.87 -3.69 5.08
CA ASN A 264 13.29 -4.42 3.93
C ASN A 264 12.02 -5.16 4.30
#